data_51d791496e90d2c40f21303aa26a3335
#
_entry.id   51d791496e90d2c40f21303aa26a3335
#
_cell.length_a   1.000
_cell.length_b   1.000
_cell.length_c   1.000
_cell.angle_alpha   90.00
_cell.angle_beta   90.00
_cell.angle_gamma   90.00
#
_symmetry.space_group_name_H-M   'P 1'
#
loop_
_entity.id
_entity.type
_entity.pdbx_description
1 polymer ?
#
loop_
_entity_poly.entity_id
_entity_poly.type
_entity_poly.pdbx_seq_one_letter_code
_entity_poly.pdbx_strand_id
1 'polypeptide(L)'
;MAKTRGFVFYDGPSAIDGAPIIGIAVLRSKNVKTGDMVQTFILRADQSPLAAIDSGADASICGDCVHRGADTRARTCYVDVAKSVQSVYAAWTRGAYPLMSPAQGARMLSGRAVRLGAYGDPAAIPARHWRALLRYAAGRTGYTHQWRQAHAQQLRGLVMASADSASERDTARAMGWRTFRVRAADEPMGAREFACPASAEAGAKRQCIDCQACDGAARGPAQASVAIIVHGAMARHFVTA
;
A
#
# COMPACT_ATOMS: atom_id res chain seq x y z
N MET A 1 -28.59 -12.33 7.91
CA MET A 1 -27.82 -11.67 6.84
C MET A 1 -26.41 -12.20 6.83
N ALA A 2 -25.88 -12.64 5.67
CA ALA A 2 -24.50 -13.09 5.58
C ALA A 2 -23.55 -11.95 5.94
N LYS A 3 -22.56 -12.24 6.80
CA LYS A 3 -21.60 -11.24 7.27
C LYS A 3 -20.72 -10.81 6.11
N THR A 4 -20.83 -9.56 5.66
CA THR A 4 -20.04 -8.98 4.56
C THR A 4 -18.55 -9.21 4.79
N ARG A 5 -17.86 -9.80 3.83
CA ARG A 5 -16.42 -10.08 3.89
C ARG A 5 -15.56 -8.91 3.44
N GLY A 6 -16.16 -7.97 2.71
CA GLY A 6 -15.52 -6.79 2.16
C GLY A 6 -16.51 -5.95 1.38
N PHE A 7 -16.06 -4.82 0.86
CA PHE A 7 -16.89 -3.91 0.07
C PHE A 7 -16.02 -3.08 -0.89
N VAL A 8 -16.62 -2.61 -1.97
CA VAL A 8 -16.03 -1.60 -2.87
C VAL A 8 -16.25 -0.23 -2.24
N PHE A 9 -15.18 0.54 -2.05
CA PHE A 9 -15.23 1.91 -1.53
C PHE A 9 -14.88 2.96 -2.58
N TYR A 10 -14.34 2.53 -3.72
CA TYR A 10 -14.00 3.36 -4.86
C TYR A 10 -14.26 2.60 -6.16
N ASP A 11 -14.92 3.24 -7.10
CA ASP A 11 -15.12 2.80 -8.47
C ASP A 11 -15.03 4.05 -9.35
N GLY A 12 -13.99 4.14 -10.17
CA GLY A 12 -13.75 5.35 -10.97
C GLY A 12 -12.36 5.41 -11.61
N PRO A 13 -11.99 6.58 -12.16
CA PRO A 13 -10.72 6.74 -12.85
C PRO A 13 -9.53 6.76 -11.88
N SER A 14 -8.43 6.15 -12.31
CA SER A 14 -7.14 6.29 -11.62
C SER A 14 -6.67 7.75 -11.62
N ALA A 15 -6.18 8.22 -10.47
CA ALA A 15 -5.54 9.53 -10.38
C ALA A 15 -4.16 9.58 -11.07
N ILE A 16 -3.63 8.44 -11.49
CA ILE A 16 -2.35 8.34 -12.19
C ILE A 16 -2.53 8.65 -13.69
N ASP A 17 -3.50 7.98 -14.34
CA ASP A 17 -3.64 8.01 -15.80
C ASP A 17 -5.09 8.03 -16.32
N GLY A 18 -6.08 8.06 -15.42
CA GLY A 18 -7.50 8.07 -15.77
C GLY A 18 -8.10 6.71 -16.11
N ALA A 19 -7.35 5.63 -16.10
CA ALA A 19 -7.86 4.30 -16.42
C ALA A 19 -8.85 3.79 -15.35
N PRO A 20 -9.81 2.90 -15.71
CA PRO A 20 -10.83 2.42 -14.78
C PRO A 20 -10.21 1.53 -13.71
N ILE A 21 -10.43 1.89 -12.44
CA ILE A 21 -9.94 1.15 -11.27
C ILE A 21 -11.01 0.99 -10.21
N ILE A 22 -10.83 -0.01 -9.35
CA ILE A 22 -11.66 -0.22 -8.16
C ILE A 22 -10.80 -0.28 -6.90
N GLY A 23 -11.34 0.26 -5.81
CA GLY A 23 -10.79 0.13 -4.46
C GLY A 23 -11.68 -0.78 -3.60
N ILE A 24 -11.12 -1.89 -3.12
CA ILE A 24 -11.84 -2.89 -2.33
C ILE A 24 -11.25 -2.95 -0.92
N ALA A 25 -12.09 -2.86 0.11
CA ALA A 25 -11.73 -3.13 1.49
C ALA A 25 -12.13 -4.55 1.87
N VAL A 26 -11.15 -5.40 2.23
CA VAL A 26 -11.36 -6.77 2.71
C VAL A 26 -11.25 -6.76 4.23
N LEU A 27 -12.35 -7.09 4.91
CA LEU A 27 -12.51 -6.89 6.36
C LEU A 27 -11.74 -7.89 7.22
N ARG A 28 -11.31 -9.03 6.69
CA ARG A 28 -10.52 -10.02 7.43
C ARG A 28 -9.33 -10.46 6.60
N SER A 29 -8.18 -10.48 7.23
CA SER A 29 -6.94 -10.92 6.61
C SER A 29 -6.29 -12.04 7.41
N LYS A 30 -5.67 -12.99 6.71
CA LYS A 30 -4.78 -14.00 7.30
C LYS A 30 -3.30 -13.59 7.21
N ASN A 31 -3.02 -12.33 6.90
CA ASN A 31 -1.64 -11.84 6.78
C ASN A 31 -1.00 -11.73 8.17
N VAL A 32 -0.10 -12.65 8.46
CA VAL A 32 0.59 -12.77 9.75
C VAL A 32 1.34 -11.49 10.12
N LYS A 33 1.90 -10.78 9.14
CA LYS A 33 2.69 -9.56 9.37
C LYS A 33 1.81 -8.36 9.77
N THR A 34 0.63 -8.25 9.19
CA THR A 34 -0.27 -7.12 9.44
C THR A 34 -1.24 -7.37 10.60
N GLY A 35 -1.46 -8.62 10.98
CA GLY A 35 -2.53 -8.99 11.90
C GLY A 35 -3.92 -8.78 11.28
N ASP A 36 -4.96 -8.59 12.11
CA ASP A 36 -6.36 -8.43 11.67
C ASP A 36 -6.68 -7.00 11.14
N MET A 37 -5.71 -6.35 10.52
CA MET A 37 -5.97 -5.09 9.82
C MET A 37 -6.87 -5.33 8.62
N VAL A 38 -7.79 -4.41 8.36
CA VAL A 38 -8.50 -4.34 7.07
C VAL A 38 -7.49 -4.11 5.96
N GLN A 39 -7.54 -4.91 4.90
CA GLN A 39 -6.65 -4.80 3.76
C GLN A 39 -7.37 -4.10 2.61
N THR A 40 -6.78 -3.07 2.02
CA THR A 40 -7.35 -2.47 0.82
C THR A 40 -6.57 -2.87 -0.42
N PHE A 41 -7.30 -3.19 -1.48
CA PHE A 41 -6.77 -3.58 -2.78
C PHE A 41 -7.21 -2.56 -3.82
N ILE A 42 -6.29 -2.14 -4.66
CA ILE A 42 -6.56 -1.26 -5.79
C ILE A 42 -6.28 -2.08 -7.04
N LEU A 43 -7.28 -2.24 -7.88
CA LEU A 43 -7.25 -3.15 -9.02
C LEU A 43 -7.74 -2.44 -10.28
N ARG A 44 -7.28 -2.89 -11.45
CA ARG A 44 -7.94 -2.54 -12.71
C ARG A 44 -9.36 -3.10 -12.68
N ALA A 45 -10.33 -2.32 -13.17
CA ALA A 45 -11.72 -2.77 -13.25
C ALA A 45 -11.99 -3.61 -14.51
N ASP A 46 -11.21 -3.40 -15.57
CA ASP A 46 -11.38 -3.97 -16.90
C ASP A 46 -10.46 -5.17 -17.18
N GLN A 47 -9.50 -5.46 -16.31
CA GLN A 47 -8.53 -6.53 -16.48
C GLN A 47 -8.27 -7.27 -15.17
N SER A 48 -8.02 -8.58 -15.26
CA SER A 48 -7.55 -9.32 -14.09
C SER A 48 -6.15 -8.88 -13.66
N PRO A 49 -5.79 -9.04 -12.38
CA PRO A 49 -4.46 -8.61 -11.89
C PRO A 49 -3.28 -9.21 -12.65
N LEU A 50 -3.35 -10.48 -13.06
CA LEU A 50 -2.30 -11.11 -13.86
C LEU A 50 -2.27 -10.53 -15.28
N ALA A 51 -3.42 -10.40 -15.94
CA ALA A 51 -3.50 -9.79 -17.26
C ALA A 51 -2.99 -8.33 -17.27
N ALA A 52 -3.27 -7.57 -16.20
CA ALA A 52 -2.77 -6.20 -16.05
C ALA A 52 -1.25 -6.14 -15.92
N ILE A 53 -0.63 -7.13 -15.26
CA ILE A 53 0.83 -7.24 -15.19
C ILE A 53 1.40 -7.58 -16.57
N ASP A 54 0.84 -8.59 -17.24
CA ASP A 54 1.31 -9.08 -18.53
C ASP A 54 1.22 -8.02 -19.64
N SER A 55 0.17 -7.17 -19.59
CA SER A 55 -0.02 -6.06 -20.52
C SER A 55 0.66 -4.75 -20.11
N GLY A 56 1.25 -4.67 -18.92
CA GLY A 56 1.78 -3.42 -18.34
C GLY A 56 0.72 -2.46 -17.81
N ALA A 57 -0.57 -2.80 -17.90
CA ALA A 57 -1.68 -1.95 -17.44
C ALA A 57 -1.74 -1.81 -15.91
N ASP A 58 -0.95 -2.59 -15.16
CA ASP A 58 -0.74 -2.39 -13.73
C ASP A 58 -0.08 -1.04 -13.40
N ALA A 59 0.46 -0.32 -14.39
CA ALA A 59 0.91 1.07 -14.26
C ALA A 59 -0.20 1.99 -13.74
N SER A 60 -1.45 1.75 -14.11
CA SER A 60 -2.60 2.56 -13.66
C SER A 60 -2.87 2.46 -12.16
N ILE A 61 -2.37 1.43 -11.50
CA ILE A 61 -2.56 1.19 -10.06
C ILE A 61 -1.26 1.22 -9.27
N CYS A 62 -0.10 1.16 -9.92
CA CYS A 62 1.22 1.13 -9.29
C CYS A 62 2.11 2.31 -9.71
N GLY A 63 1.75 3.03 -10.78
CA GLY A 63 2.51 4.16 -11.32
C GLY A 63 3.91 3.75 -11.76
N ASP A 64 4.87 4.58 -11.38
CA ASP A 64 6.30 4.40 -11.65
C ASP A 64 7.04 3.56 -10.60
N CYS A 65 6.30 2.78 -9.78
CA CYS A 65 6.90 1.89 -8.80
C CYS A 65 7.94 0.96 -9.44
N VAL A 66 9.17 1.04 -8.97
CA VAL A 66 10.30 0.26 -9.50
C VAL A 66 10.09 -1.26 -9.36
N HIS A 67 9.30 -1.69 -8.37
CA HIS A 67 9.05 -3.10 -8.07
C HIS A 67 8.02 -3.76 -8.99
N ARG A 68 7.25 -3.00 -9.79
CA ARG A 68 6.30 -3.59 -10.74
C ARG A 68 6.99 -4.29 -11.91
N GLY A 69 8.25 -3.98 -12.16
CA GLY A 69 8.98 -4.43 -13.34
C GLY A 69 8.69 -3.57 -14.57
N ALA A 70 9.43 -3.79 -15.62
CA ALA A 70 9.30 -3.21 -16.95
C ALA A 70 10.04 -4.13 -17.94
N ASP A 71 9.98 -3.85 -19.24
CA ASP A 71 10.59 -4.69 -20.29
C ASP A 71 12.05 -5.06 -20.02
N THR A 72 12.82 -4.14 -19.42
CA THR A 72 14.24 -4.32 -19.13
C THR A 72 14.54 -4.64 -17.67
N ARG A 73 13.53 -4.73 -16.80
CA ARG A 73 13.72 -4.90 -15.37
C ARG A 73 12.74 -5.94 -14.78
N ALA A 74 13.30 -6.95 -14.13
CA ALA A 74 12.51 -7.97 -13.47
C ALA A 74 11.59 -7.38 -12.40
N ARG A 75 10.39 -7.96 -12.26
CA ARG A 75 9.45 -7.63 -11.18
C ARG A 75 10.03 -8.07 -9.83
N THR A 76 10.09 -7.14 -8.88
CA THR A 76 10.58 -7.38 -7.50
C THR A 76 9.51 -7.16 -6.44
N CYS A 77 8.26 -6.92 -6.86
CA CYS A 77 7.13 -6.75 -5.94
C CYS A 77 6.98 -7.97 -5.03
N TYR A 78 6.96 -7.75 -3.72
CA TYR A 78 6.81 -8.81 -2.72
C TYR A 78 5.39 -9.42 -2.66
N VAL A 79 4.40 -8.77 -3.29
CA VAL A 79 3.02 -9.26 -3.32
C VAL A 79 2.89 -10.41 -4.29
N ASP A 80 2.45 -11.57 -3.80
CA ASP A 80 2.09 -12.72 -4.64
C ASP A 80 0.69 -12.47 -5.24
N VAL A 81 0.70 -11.97 -6.48
CA VAL A 81 -0.52 -11.56 -7.18
C VAL A 81 -1.41 -12.74 -7.54
N ALA A 82 -0.82 -13.89 -7.84
CA ALA A 82 -1.56 -15.10 -8.21
C ALA A 82 -2.43 -15.67 -7.08
N LYS A 83 -2.13 -15.32 -5.83
CA LYS A 83 -2.88 -15.80 -4.66
C LYS A 83 -3.99 -14.83 -4.23
N SER A 84 -3.70 -14.00 -3.21
CA SER A 84 -4.75 -13.20 -2.57
C SER A 84 -5.35 -12.14 -3.48
N VAL A 85 -4.52 -11.50 -4.34
CA VAL A 85 -4.97 -10.43 -5.22
C VAL A 85 -5.95 -10.97 -6.26
N GLN A 86 -5.57 -12.08 -6.93
CA GLN A 86 -6.43 -12.74 -7.90
C GLN A 86 -7.74 -13.25 -7.27
N SER A 87 -7.68 -13.75 -6.03
CA SER A 87 -8.86 -14.19 -5.29
C SER A 87 -9.81 -13.03 -4.96
N VAL A 88 -9.29 -11.85 -4.61
CA VAL A 88 -10.09 -10.65 -4.37
C VAL A 88 -10.76 -10.18 -5.67
N TYR A 89 -10.02 -10.13 -6.77
CA TYR A 89 -10.57 -9.79 -8.08
C TYR A 89 -11.70 -10.74 -8.49
N ALA A 90 -11.46 -12.04 -8.41
CA ALA A 90 -12.45 -13.06 -8.74
C ALA A 90 -13.71 -13.02 -7.82
N ALA A 91 -13.55 -12.64 -6.56
CA ALA A 91 -14.70 -12.43 -5.67
C ALA A 91 -15.51 -11.19 -6.06
N TRP A 92 -14.83 -10.10 -6.43
CA TRP A 92 -15.48 -8.89 -6.91
C TRP A 92 -16.26 -9.13 -8.20
N THR A 93 -15.69 -9.80 -9.19
CA THR A 93 -16.36 -10.09 -10.47
C THR A 93 -17.62 -10.96 -10.29
N ARG A 94 -17.70 -11.75 -9.20
CA ARG A 94 -18.90 -12.50 -8.82
C ARG A 94 -19.90 -11.69 -7.96
N GLY A 95 -19.68 -10.39 -7.77
CA GLY A 95 -20.57 -9.55 -6.97
C GLY A 95 -20.50 -9.76 -5.46
N ALA A 96 -19.41 -10.36 -4.94
CA ALA A 96 -19.28 -10.65 -3.50
C ALA A 96 -19.00 -9.40 -2.63
N TYR A 97 -18.64 -8.28 -3.24
CA TYR A 97 -18.34 -7.02 -2.56
C TYR A 97 -19.31 -5.92 -3.00
N PRO A 98 -20.29 -5.55 -2.17
CA PRO A 98 -21.23 -4.47 -2.50
C PRO A 98 -20.49 -3.13 -2.58
N LEU A 99 -20.93 -2.27 -3.49
CA LEU A 99 -20.50 -0.87 -3.51
C LEU A 99 -21.12 -0.15 -2.31
N MET A 100 -20.29 0.53 -1.54
CA MET A 100 -20.72 1.32 -0.38
C MET A 100 -20.45 2.81 -0.57
N SER A 101 -21.38 3.63 -0.10
CA SER A 101 -21.13 5.07 0.00
C SER A 101 -19.97 5.34 0.99
N PRO A 102 -19.28 6.50 0.88
CA PRO A 102 -18.21 6.86 1.81
C PRO A 102 -18.61 6.78 3.29
N ALA A 103 -19.85 7.19 3.61
CA ALA A 103 -20.36 7.14 4.97
C ALA A 103 -20.60 5.70 5.49
N GLN A 104 -21.08 4.81 4.62
CA GLN A 104 -21.26 3.39 4.97
C GLN A 104 -19.89 2.72 5.15
N GLY A 105 -18.95 2.92 4.22
CA GLY A 105 -17.59 2.40 4.31
C GLY A 105 -16.88 2.85 5.58
N ALA A 106 -16.96 4.15 5.93
CA ALA A 106 -16.36 4.68 7.15
C ALA A 106 -16.93 4.03 8.43
N ARG A 107 -18.24 3.78 8.47
CA ARG A 107 -18.87 3.08 9.60
C ARG A 107 -18.41 1.62 9.71
N MET A 108 -18.24 0.94 8.57
CA MET A 108 -17.72 -0.43 8.54
C MET A 108 -16.28 -0.53 9.06
N LEU A 109 -15.50 0.55 8.97
CA LEU A 109 -14.11 0.62 9.45
C LEU A 109 -13.99 1.25 10.86
N SER A 110 -15.11 1.57 11.51
CA SER A 110 -15.08 2.19 12.84
C SER A 110 -14.32 1.31 13.84
N GLY A 111 -13.35 1.91 14.54
CA GLY A 111 -12.51 1.25 15.53
C GLY A 111 -11.50 0.24 14.96
N ARG A 112 -11.35 0.14 13.64
CA ARG A 112 -10.44 -0.80 12.99
C ARG A 112 -9.21 -0.13 12.43
N ALA A 113 -8.07 -0.85 12.43
CA ALA A 113 -6.88 -0.42 11.71
C ALA A 113 -6.94 -0.87 10.24
N VAL A 114 -6.43 -0.03 9.34
CA VAL A 114 -6.53 -0.23 7.88
C VAL A 114 -5.16 -0.19 7.23
N ARG A 115 -4.85 -1.17 6.40
CA ARG A 115 -3.70 -1.19 5.50
C ARG A 115 -4.11 -0.59 4.16
N LEU A 116 -3.56 0.57 3.80
CA LEU A 116 -3.76 1.22 2.52
C LEU A 116 -2.81 0.59 1.49
N GLY A 117 -3.38 0.09 0.40
CA GLY A 117 -2.60 -0.51 -0.68
C GLY A 117 -1.90 -1.80 -0.26
N ALA A 118 -2.65 -2.81 0.21
CA ALA A 118 -2.10 -4.17 0.30
C ALA A 118 -1.67 -4.69 -1.07
N TYR A 119 -2.32 -4.19 -2.13
CA TYR A 119 -1.91 -4.24 -3.52
C TYR A 119 -2.38 -2.97 -4.23
N GLY A 120 -1.56 -2.44 -5.14
CA GLY A 120 -1.74 -1.14 -5.77
C GLY A 120 -1.30 0.03 -4.87
N ASP A 121 -0.93 1.13 -5.47
CA ASP A 121 -0.47 2.33 -4.79
C ASP A 121 -1.66 3.19 -4.33
N PRO A 122 -1.74 3.61 -3.06
CA PRO A 122 -2.80 4.49 -2.58
C PRO A 122 -2.98 5.78 -3.39
N ALA A 123 -1.94 6.26 -4.07
CA ALA A 123 -2.01 7.46 -4.91
C ALA A 123 -2.85 7.28 -6.18
N ALA A 124 -3.15 6.04 -6.59
CA ALA A 124 -4.09 5.79 -7.69
C ALA A 124 -5.52 6.23 -7.35
N ILE A 125 -5.87 6.34 -6.06
CA ILE A 125 -7.16 6.82 -5.60
C ILE A 125 -7.01 8.23 -5.00
N PRO A 126 -7.81 9.23 -5.41
CA PRO A 126 -7.72 10.58 -4.87
C PRO A 126 -7.85 10.62 -3.34
N ALA A 127 -7.00 11.40 -2.68
CA ALA A 127 -6.87 11.44 -1.21
C ALA A 127 -8.18 11.73 -0.45
N ARG A 128 -9.14 12.43 -1.06
CA ARG A 128 -10.45 12.70 -0.48
C ARG A 128 -11.22 11.41 -0.15
N HIS A 129 -11.11 10.37 -0.99
CA HIS A 129 -11.79 9.09 -0.77
C HIS A 129 -11.17 8.33 0.40
N TRP A 130 -9.85 8.36 0.52
CA TRP A 130 -9.15 7.79 1.68
C TRP A 130 -9.54 8.49 2.99
N ARG A 131 -9.57 9.84 2.99
CA ARG A 131 -9.99 10.59 4.18
C ARG A 131 -11.41 10.28 4.60
N ALA A 132 -12.33 10.18 3.63
CA ALA A 132 -13.71 9.81 3.90
C ALA A 132 -13.82 8.40 4.47
N LEU A 133 -13.12 7.43 3.87
CA LEU A 133 -13.11 6.03 4.31
C LEU A 133 -12.54 5.87 5.72
N LEU A 134 -11.45 6.58 6.02
CA LEU A 134 -10.71 6.44 7.28
C LEU A 134 -11.28 7.28 8.44
N ARG A 135 -12.39 7.97 8.24
CA ARG A 135 -12.94 8.94 9.21
C ARG A 135 -13.07 8.39 10.64
N TYR A 136 -13.41 7.13 10.78
CA TYR A 136 -13.62 6.47 12.08
C TYR A 136 -12.64 5.31 12.32
N ALA A 137 -11.64 5.15 11.48
CA ALA A 137 -10.62 4.11 11.65
C ALA A 137 -9.76 4.41 12.88
N ALA A 138 -9.41 3.36 13.63
CA ALA A 138 -8.55 3.49 14.82
C ALA A 138 -7.07 3.75 14.46
N GLY A 139 -6.67 3.40 13.22
CA GLY A 139 -5.31 3.61 12.76
C GLY A 139 -5.13 3.15 11.32
N ARG A 140 -3.95 3.37 10.80
CA ARG A 140 -3.63 3.01 9.42
C ARG A 140 -2.16 2.75 9.21
N THR A 141 -1.84 2.02 8.15
CA THR A 141 -0.51 1.92 7.56
C THR A 141 -0.61 1.96 6.04
N GLY A 142 0.39 2.47 5.36
CA GLY A 142 0.41 2.48 3.90
C GLY A 142 1.69 3.10 3.36
N TYR A 143 1.94 2.89 2.07
CA TYR A 143 3.10 3.40 1.36
C TYR A 143 2.70 3.85 -0.04
N THR A 144 3.43 4.84 -0.59
CA THR A 144 3.30 5.26 -1.98
C THR A 144 4.67 5.45 -2.62
N HIS A 145 4.87 4.95 -3.83
CA HIS A 145 6.02 5.29 -4.67
C HIS A 145 5.78 6.60 -5.44
N GLN A 146 4.53 7.06 -5.50
CA GLN A 146 4.14 8.28 -6.21
C GLN A 146 4.43 9.57 -5.41
N TRP A 147 5.21 9.50 -4.34
CA TRP A 147 5.45 10.61 -3.41
C TRP A 147 6.06 11.86 -4.05
N ARG A 148 6.69 11.75 -5.23
CA ARG A 148 7.17 12.90 -6.04
C ARG A 148 6.05 13.60 -6.81
N GLN A 149 4.96 12.88 -7.10
CA GLN A 149 3.89 13.35 -7.96
C GLN A 149 2.96 14.34 -7.25
N ALA A 150 2.50 15.37 -7.98
CA ALA A 150 1.65 16.42 -7.42
C ALA A 150 0.34 15.86 -6.83
N HIS A 151 -0.30 14.89 -7.51
CA HIS A 151 -1.56 14.28 -7.05
C HIS A 151 -1.40 13.50 -5.74
N ALA A 152 -0.20 13.01 -5.43
CA ALA A 152 0.08 12.23 -4.23
C ALA A 152 0.37 13.10 -2.99
N GLN A 153 0.69 14.40 -3.13
CA GLN A 153 1.09 15.25 -2.00
C GLN A 153 0.04 15.31 -0.88
N GLN A 154 -1.23 15.20 -1.22
CA GLN A 154 -2.31 15.16 -0.24
C GLN A 154 -2.33 13.89 0.62
N LEU A 155 -1.60 12.83 0.25
CA LEU A 155 -1.50 11.58 0.99
C LEU A 155 -0.39 11.60 2.06
N ARG A 156 0.48 12.62 2.10
CA ARG A 156 1.62 12.70 3.02
C ARG A 156 1.26 12.47 4.50
N GLY A 157 0.09 12.92 4.92
CA GLY A 157 -0.43 12.67 6.28
C GLY A 157 -1.08 11.28 6.47
N LEU A 158 -1.19 10.46 5.43
CA LEU A 158 -1.90 9.18 5.47
C LEU A 158 -0.98 7.98 5.28
N VAL A 159 0.04 8.11 4.44
CA VAL A 159 0.97 7.01 4.07
C VAL A 159 2.42 7.49 4.08
N MET A 160 3.35 6.55 4.11
CA MET A 160 4.79 6.82 3.99
C MET A 160 5.19 6.97 2.53
N ALA A 161 6.25 7.74 2.24
CA ALA A 161 6.96 7.63 0.98
C ALA A 161 7.72 6.30 0.96
N SER A 162 7.46 5.45 -0.05
CA SER A 162 8.30 4.28 -0.30
C SER A 162 9.58 4.74 -0.98
N ALA A 163 10.72 4.40 -0.39
CA ALA A 163 12.04 4.77 -0.88
C ALA A 163 12.88 3.49 -1.06
N ASP A 164 13.62 3.43 -2.15
CA ASP A 164 14.41 2.24 -2.52
C ASP A 164 15.93 2.52 -2.48
N SER A 165 16.30 3.72 -2.02
CA SER A 165 17.68 4.12 -1.74
C SER A 165 17.76 5.16 -0.61
N ALA A 166 18.98 5.38 -0.09
CA ALA A 166 19.24 6.44 0.88
C ALA A 166 18.99 7.84 0.28
N SER A 167 19.31 8.06 -0.99
CA SER A 167 19.09 9.31 -1.69
C SER A 167 17.58 9.62 -1.83
N GLU A 168 16.77 8.63 -2.18
CA GLU A 168 15.31 8.79 -2.25
C GLU A 168 14.71 9.10 -0.88
N ARG A 169 15.17 8.40 0.17
CA ARG A 169 14.78 8.70 1.54
C ARG A 169 15.03 10.17 1.88
N ASP A 170 16.23 10.67 1.58
CA ASP A 170 16.61 12.03 1.94
C ASP A 170 15.82 13.07 1.13
N THR A 171 15.60 12.82 -0.15
CA THR A 171 14.73 13.64 -1.01
C THR A 171 13.29 13.68 -0.49
N ALA A 172 12.71 12.52 -0.18
CA ALA A 172 11.35 12.46 0.34
C ALA A 172 11.22 13.19 1.68
N ARG A 173 12.22 13.08 2.55
CA ARG A 173 12.24 13.79 3.84
C ARG A 173 12.35 15.30 3.65
N ALA A 174 13.16 15.77 2.72
CA ALA A 174 13.25 17.19 2.36
C ALA A 174 11.90 17.75 1.88
N MET A 175 11.08 16.90 1.21
CA MET A 175 9.71 17.22 0.81
C MET A 175 8.68 17.09 1.96
N GLY A 176 9.10 16.78 3.18
CA GLY A 176 8.24 16.66 4.35
C GLY A 176 7.54 15.31 4.51
N TRP A 177 7.95 14.28 3.80
CA TRP A 177 7.46 12.92 3.96
C TRP A 177 8.21 12.19 5.09
N ARG A 178 7.53 11.26 5.76
CA ARG A 178 8.18 10.15 6.45
C ARG A 178 8.35 9.01 5.45
N THR A 179 9.40 8.22 5.60
CA THR A 179 9.78 7.20 4.63
C THR A 179 9.67 5.78 5.18
N PHE A 180 9.32 4.88 4.30
CA PHE A 180 9.52 3.44 4.44
C PHE A 180 10.54 3.03 3.40
N ARG A 181 11.77 2.73 3.83
CA ARG A 181 12.86 2.39 2.92
C ARG A 181 13.09 0.90 2.85
N VAL A 182 13.09 0.37 1.62
CA VAL A 182 13.60 -0.97 1.33
C VAL A 182 15.09 -0.86 1.07
N ARG A 183 15.89 -1.71 1.70
CA ARG A 183 17.36 -1.70 1.62
C ARG A 183 17.95 -3.10 1.45
N ALA A 184 19.16 -3.20 0.95
CA ALA A 184 19.95 -4.43 0.99
C ALA A 184 20.37 -4.76 2.44
N ALA A 185 20.76 -6.00 2.69
CA ALA A 185 21.11 -6.45 4.05
C ALA A 185 22.39 -5.79 4.58
N ASP A 186 23.34 -5.50 3.68
CA ASP A 186 24.62 -4.84 3.95
C ASP A 186 24.53 -3.31 3.95
N GLU A 187 23.42 -2.74 3.50
CA GLU A 187 23.20 -1.30 3.48
C GLU A 187 22.80 -0.81 4.88
N PRO A 188 23.51 0.17 5.47
CA PRO A 188 23.22 0.65 6.82
C PRO A 188 21.90 1.43 6.88
N MET A 189 21.30 1.45 8.07
CA MET A 189 20.22 2.38 8.38
C MET A 189 20.75 3.81 8.48
N GLY A 190 20.00 4.75 7.94
CA GLY A 190 20.32 6.17 8.05
C GLY A 190 19.94 6.77 9.40
N ALA A 191 20.39 7.99 9.64
CA ALA A 191 19.97 8.76 10.81
C ALA A 191 18.43 8.86 10.85
N ARG A 192 17.85 8.59 12.04
CA ARG A 192 16.40 8.60 12.27
C ARG A 192 15.62 7.55 11.47
N GLU A 193 16.26 6.43 11.15
CA GLU A 193 15.60 5.20 10.70
C GLU A 193 15.65 4.13 11.78
N PHE A 194 14.67 3.26 11.82
CA PHE A 194 14.68 2.05 12.64
C PHE A 194 14.15 0.86 11.84
N ALA A 195 14.63 -0.33 12.19
CA ALA A 195 14.20 -1.56 11.55
C ALA A 195 12.70 -1.81 11.79
N CYS A 196 11.98 -2.23 10.74
CA CYS A 196 10.56 -2.55 10.85
C CYS A 196 10.32 -3.61 11.93
N PRO A 197 9.56 -3.33 13.00
CA PRO A 197 9.36 -4.29 14.11
C PRO A 197 8.66 -5.58 13.69
N ALA A 198 7.99 -5.59 12.53
CA ALA A 198 7.36 -6.78 11.95
C ALA A 198 8.30 -7.56 11.00
N SER A 199 9.56 -7.15 10.86
CA SER A 199 10.54 -7.82 10.00
C SER A 199 11.30 -8.92 10.76
N ALA A 200 11.87 -9.89 10.00
CA ALA A 200 12.76 -10.89 10.55
C ALA A 200 14.02 -10.26 11.16
N GLU A 201 14.55 -9.19 10.54
CA GLU A 201 15.69 -8.41 11.04
C GLU A 201 15.47 -7.91 12.48
N ALA A 202 14.25 -7.48 12.81
CA ALA A 202 13.88 -7.03 14.15
C ALA A 202 13.33 -8.16 15.04
N GLY A 203 13.39 -9.42 14.58
CA GLY A 203 12.89 -10.59 15.30
C GLY A 203 11.35 -10.72 15.27
N ALA A 204 10.67 -10.06 14.32
CA ALA A 204 9.20 -10.10 14.14
C ALA A 204 8.40 -9.84 15.43
N LYS A 205 8.87 -8.88 16.24
CA LYS A 205 8.40 -8.63 17.62
C LYS A 205 6.97 -8.06 17.68
N ARG A 206 6.45 -7.48 16.60
CA ARG A 206 5.13 -6.85 16.55
C ARG A 206 4.47 -7.06 15.20
N GLN A 207 3.14 -7.12 15.21
CA GLN A 207 2.33 -6.99 13.99
C GLN A 207 2.06 -5.52 13.68
N CYS A 208 1.71 -5.22 12.41
CA CYS A 208 1.42 -3.83 12.01
C CYS A 208 0.21 -3.24 12.74
N ILE A 209 -0.77 -4.08 13.11
CA ILE A 209 -1.94 -3.64 13.87
C ILE A 209 -1.57 -3.03 15.23
N ASP A 210 -0.52 -3.55 15.86
CA ASP A 210 -0.04 -3.06 17.17
C ASP A 210 1.00 -1.94 17.02
N CYS A 211 1.79 -1.99 15.95
CA CYS A 211 2.90 -1.06 15.74
C CYS A 211 2.45 0.29 15.18
N GLN A 212 1.67 0.30 14.10
CA GLN A 212 1.14 1.44 13.35
C GLN A 212 2.17 2.55 13.01
N ALA A 213 3.46 2.24 12.99
CA ALA A 213 4.52 3.23 12.75
C ALA A 213 4.48 3.82 11.32
N CYS A 214 3.86 3.12 10.37
CA CYS A 214 3.78 3.51 8.96
C CYS A 214 2.50 4.32 8.64
N ASP A 215 2.18 5.31 9.48
CA ASP A 215 0.95 6.11 9.47
C ASP A 215 1.07 7.44 8.70
N GLY A 216 2.18 7.64 7.99
CA GLY A 216 2.47 8.89 7.30
C GLY A 216 3.07 9.96 8.22
N ALA A 217 3.01 11.21 7.78
CA ALA A 217 3.55 12.37 8.51
C ALA A 217 2.49 13.12 9.35
N ALA A 218 1.39 12.47 9.73
CA ALA A 218 0.29 13.11 10.47
C ALA A 218 0.75 13.70 11.82
N ARG A 219 1.73 13.07 12.47
CA ARG A 219 2.33 13.51 13.73
C ARG A 219 3.61 14.35 13.52
N GLY A 220 3.83 14.80 12.29
CA GLY A 220 4.99 15.60 11.88
C GLY A 220 6.09 14.79 11.18
N PRO A 221 6.80 15.43 10.22
CA PRO A 221 7.86 14.79 9.45
C PRO A 221 9.13 14.52 10.28
N ALA A 222 9.23 15.11 11.46
CA ALA A 222 10.37 14.93 12.35
C ALA A 222 10.44 13.55 13.01
N GLN A 223 9.36 12.76 12.99
CA GLN A 223 9.39 11.39 13.51
C GLN A 223 10.36 10.50 12.74
N ALA A 224 10.88 9.47 13.43
CA ALA A 224 11.73 8.47 12.83
C ALA A 224 10.99 7.71 11.71
N SER A 225 11.71 7.40 10.67
CA SER A 225 11.27 6.62 9.51
C SER A 225 11.53 5.13 9.70
N VAL A 226 10.93 4.30 8.87
CA VAL A 226 11.06 2.84 8.95
C VAL A 226 11.95 2.36 7.82
N ALA A 227 12.85 1.42 8.11
CA ALA A 227 13.62 0.71 7.10
C ALA A 227 13.36 -0.80 7.23
N ILE A 228 13.49 -1.53 6.11
CA ILE A 228 13.34 -2.98 6.07
C ILE A 228 14.32 -3.58 5.08
N ILE A 229 14.94 -4.70 5.43
CA ILE A 229 15.70 -5.48 4.46
C ILE A 229 14.74 -6.07 3.43
N VAL A 230 15.12 -6.00 2.15
CA VAL A 230 14.37 -6.60 1.06
C VAL A 230 14.05 -8.07 1.36
N HIS A 231 12.83 -8.48 1.11
CA HIS A 231 12.37 -9.84 1.40
C HIS A 231 11.28 -10.28 0.43
N GLY A 232 10.94 -11.56 0.48
CA GLY A 232 9.98 -12.19 -0.43
C GLY A 232 10.66 -12.98 -1.54
N ALA A 233 9.86 -13.72 -2.31
CA ALA A 233 10.38 -14.65 -3.33
C ALA A 233 11.22 -13.96 -4.42
N MET A 234 10.94 -12.69 -4.69
CA MET A 234 11.61 -11.91 -5.74
C MET A 234 12.77 -11.04 -5.20
N ALA A 235 13.11 -11.14 -3.91
CA ALA A 235 14.18 -10.33 -3.28
C ALA A 235 15.55 -10.47 -3.98
N ARG A 236 15.83 -11.64 -4.58
CA ARG A 236 17.08 -11.90 -5.33
C ARG A 236 17.28 -10.98 -6.55
N HIS A 237 16.21 -10.34 -7.04
CA HIS A 237 16.27 -9.42 -8.18
C HIS A 237 16.30 -7.96 -7.75
N PHE A 238 16.29 -7.69 -6.44
CA PHE A 238 16.36 -6.33 -5.92
C PHE A 238 17.74 -5.74 -6.18
N VAL A 239 17.75 -4.56 -6.79
CA VAL A 239 18.95 -3.74 -6.95
C VAL A 239 18.62 -2.41 -6.29
N THR A 240 19.49 -1.93 -5.42
CA THR A 240 19.40 -0.57 -4.85
C THR A 240 19.46 0.45 -5.99
N ALA A 241 18.49 1.33 -6.07
CA ALA A 241 18.40 2.37 -7.08
C ALA A 241 19.45 3.49 -6.86
#